data_8cf1b181349eda183db8c61ad275ad2c
#
_entry.id   8cf1b181349eda183db8c61ad275ad2c
#
_cell.length_a   1.000
_cell.length_b   1.000
_cell.length_c   1.000
_cell.angle_alpha   90.00
_cell.angle_beta   90.00
_cell.angle_gamma   90.00
#
_symmetry.space_group_name_H-M   'P 1'
#
loop_
_entity.id
_entity.type
_entity.pdbx_description
1 polymer ?
#
loop_
_entity_poly.entity_id
_entity_poly.type
_entity_poly.pdbx_seq_one_letter_code
_entity_poly.pdbx_strand_id
1 'polypeptide(L)'
;MRLLLFSSALLATITCADGQQEWPIRTDVVFYEAVVADTPIKVVISEQAFDPTKHKTTEPENRGTEENPNWIGATVDGRPVIGTDQALPPKGLPQLGRIVVHFGDRQVEVPASLTSNVFLPHLHDPGVFNLRDADSIVSISADGKCVQIDLGVGDGGGTATAFFAVSADGKSTREPPRRPEP
;
A
#
# COMPACT_ATOMS: atom_id res chain seq x y z
N MET A 1 -36.72 19.01 -53.35
CA MET A 1 -36.94 17.88 -52.46
C MET A 1 -35.76 17.83 -51.48
N ARG A 2 -35.94 18.38 -50.26
CA ARG A 2 -34.91 18.48 -49.22
C ARG A 2 -35.13 17.35 -48.21
N LEU A 3 -34.18 16.47 -48.10
CA LEU A 3 -34.18 15.35 -47.14
C LEU A 3 -33.65 15.91 -45.82
N LEU A 4 -34.49 15.91 -44.75
CA LEU A 4 -34.12 16.22 -43.38
C LEU A 4 -33.68 14.91 -42.70
N LEU A 5 -32.38 14.81 -42.40
CA LEU A 5 -31.82 13.76 -41.56
C LEU A 5 -32.03 14.17 -40.09
N PHE A 6 -32.90 13.43 -39.37
CA PHE A 6 -33.02 13.53 -37.93
C PHE A 6 -31.91 12.67 -37.30
N SER A 7 -30.96 13.35 -36.67
CA SER A 7 -29.94 12.72 -35.83
C SER A 7 -30.54 12.48 -34.46
N SER A 8 -30.87 11.23 -34.14
CA SER A 8 -31.31 10.82 -32.79
C SER A 8 -30.08 10.72 -31.90
N ALA A 9 -29.89 11.73 -31.04
CA ALA A 9 -28.92 11.66 -29.95
C ALA A 9 -29.43 10.66 -28.90
N LEU A 10 -28.75 9.53 -28.80
CA LEU A 10 -28.97 8.54 -27.73
C LEU A 10 -28.40 9.12 -26.45
N LEU A 11 -29.23 9.67 -25.57
CA LEU A 11 -28.84 9.99 -24.20
C LEU A 11 -28.61 8.67 -23.45
N ALA A 12 -27.36 8.30 -23.28
CA ALA A 12 -26.98 7.28 -22.33
C ALA A 12 -27.19 7.86 -20.93
N THR A 13 -28.25 7.46 -20.25
CA THR A 13 -28.42 7.68 -18.80
C THR A 13 -27.35 6.86 -18.08
N ILE A 14 -26.31 7.55 -17.61
CA ILE A 14 -25.37 6.98 -16.65
C ILE A 14 -26.12 6.88 -15.32
N THR A 15 -26.63 5.72 -15.03
CA THR A 15 -27.08 5.36 -13.67
C THR A 15 -25.81 5.28 -12.82
N CYS A 16 -25.59 6.29 -11.97
CA CYS A 16 -24.64 6.18 -10.86
C CYS A 16 -25.20 5.09 -9.91
N ALA A 17 -24.75 3.86 -10.11
CA ALA A 17 -24.83 2.83 -9.09
C ALA A 17 -23.87 3.24 -7.97
N ASP A 18 -24.36 3.21 -6.74
CA ASP A 18 -23.72 3.48 -5.46
C ASP A 18 -22.23 3.84 -5.57
N GLY A 19 -21.89 5.10 -5.25
CA GLY A 19 -20.57 5.67 -5.47
C GLY A 19 -19.47 5.03 -4.61
N GLN A 20 -19.23 3.76 -4.79
CA GLN A 20 -18.00 3.13 -4.33
C GLN A 20 -16.87 3.65 -5.22
N GLN A 21 -15.99 4.42 -4.64
CA GLN A 21 -14.77 4.87 -5.29
C GLN A 21 -13.97 3.60 -5.66
N GLU A 22 -13.84 3.33 -6.96
CA GLU A 22 -12.98 2.27 -7.45
C GLU A 22 -11.53 2.74 -7.37
N TRP A 23 -10.74 2.06 -6.55
CA TRP A 23 -9.32 2.31 -6.43
C TRP A 23 -8.57 1.42 -7.44
N PRO A 24 -7.66 1.98 -8.26
CA PRO A 24 -6.80 1.17 -9.11
C PRO A 24 -5.87 0.33 -8.24
N ILE A 25 -5.91 -0.99 -8.43
CA ILE A 25 -5.04 -1.95 -7.73
C ILE A 25 -3.87 -2.29 -8.64
N ARG A 26 -2.66 -2.16 -8.13
CA ARG A 26 -1.42 -2.42 -8.86
C ARG A 26 -0.86 -3.77 -8.47
N THR A 27 -0.62 -4.62 -9.47
CA THR A 27 -0.06 -5.96 -9.26
C THR A 27 1.35 -6.03 -9.85
N ASP A 28 2.27 -6.69 -9.11
CA ASP A 28 3.62 -7.02 -9.58
C ASP A 28 4.44 -5.82 -10.09
N VAL A 29 4.37 -4.68 -9.37
CA VAL A 29 5.18 -3.50 -9.68
C VAL A 29 6.64 -3.80 -9.35
N VAL A 30 7.53 -3.69 -10.36
CA VAL A 30 8.98 -3.69 -10.13
C VAL A 30 9.35 -2.36 -9.47
N PHE A 31 9.50 -2.41 -8.15
CA PHE A 31 9.72 -1.24 -7.33
C PHE A 31 11.20 -0.80 -7.35
N TYR A 32 12.11 -1.77 -7.45
CA TYR A 32 13.55 -1.51 -7.50
C TYR A 32 14.29 -2.65 -8.22
N GLU A 33 15.33 -2.31 -8.97
CA GLU A 33 16.21 -3.28 -9.60
C GLU A 33 17.64 -2.73 -9.69
N ALA A 34 18.63 -3.52 -9.24
CA ALA A 34 20.05 -3.18 -9.28
C ALA A 34 20.93 -4.43 -9.27
N VAL A 35 22.23 -4.25 -9.53
CA VAL A 35 23.26 -5.28 -9.31
C VAL A 35 24.17 -4.79 -8.19
N VAL A 36 24.30 -5.56 -7.12
CA VAL A 36 25.15 -5.25 -5.96
C VAL A 36 26.05 -6.45 -5.67
N ALA A 37 27.36 -6.24 -5.59
CA ALA A 37 28.36 -7.30 -5.41
C ALA A 37 28.12 -8.50 -6.36
N ASP A 38 27.94 -8.22 -7.66
CA ASP A 38 27.66 -9.17 -8.75
C ASP A 38 26.34 -9.95 -8.60
N THR A 39 25.51 -9.60 -7.63
CA THR A 39 24.20 -10.22 -7.42
C THR A 39 23.08 -9.31 -7.95
N PRO A 40 22.24 -9.75 -8.90
CA PRO A 40 21.06 -9.00 -9.29
C PRO A 40 20.05 -9.00 -8.15
N ILE A 41 19.62 -7.82 -7.74
CA ILE A 41 18.59 -7.61 -6.71
C ILE A 41 17.38 -6.99 -7.38
N LYS A 42 16.19 -7.58 -7.12
CA LYS A 42 14.92 -7.05 -7.63
C LYS A 42 13.89 -7.08 -6.53
N VAL A 43 13.21 -5.95 -6.31
CA VAL A 43 12.09 -5.81 -5.38
C VAL A 43 10.80 -5.69 -6.17
N VAL A 44 9.85 -6.57 -5.94
CA VAL A 44 8.51 -6.55 -6.54
C VAL A 44 7.49 -6.34 -5.45
N ILE A 45 6.61 -5.37 -5.62
CA ILE A 45 5.54 -5.06 -4.68
C ILE A 45 4.19 -5.14 -5.40
N SER A 46 3.20 -5.71 -4.72
CA SER A 46 1.84 -5.80 -5.22
C SER A 46 0.86 -5.23 -4.22
N GLU A 47 -0.19 -4.61 -4.71
CA GLU A 47 -1.38 -4.26 -3.96
C GLU A 47 -2.45 -5.34 -4.13
N GLN A 48 -3.40 -5.34 -3.19
CA GLN A 48 -4.66 -6.05 -3.29
C GLN A 48 -5.80 -5.18 -2.79
N ALA A 49 -7.01 -5.42 -3.27
CA ALA A 49 -8.19 -4.76 -2.75
C ALA A 49 -8.51 -5.30 -1.34
N PHE A 50 -8.62 -4.42 -0.37
CA PHE A 50 -8.99 -4.80 0.98
C PHE A 50 -10.39 -5.40 1.04
N ASP A 51 -10.52 -6.55 1.68
CA ASP A 51 -11.79 -7.20 1.94
C ASP A 51 -11.90 -7.47 3.46
N PRO A 52 -12.66 -6.63 4.21
CA PRO A 52 -12.75 -6.77 5.66
C PRO A 52 -13.30 -8.14 6.10
N THR A 53 -14.03 -8.86 5.24
CA THR A 53 -14.56 -10.19 5.56
C THR A 53 -13.48 -11.27 5.67
N LYS A 54 -12.27 -11.00 5.16
CA LYS A 54 -11.12 -11.91 5.20
C LYS A 54 -10.18 -11.64 6.37
N HIS A 55 -10.47 -10.62 7.17
CA HIS A 55 -9.61 -10.15 8.24
C HIS A 55 -10.37 -10.07 9.57
N LYS A 56 -9.64 -10.20 10.68
CA LYS A 56 -10.17 -9.83 11.99
C LYS A 56 -9.99 -8.33 12.19
N THR A 57 -11.07 -7.57 12.14
CA THR A 57 -11.03 -6.11 12.25
C THR A 57 -11.61 -5.63 13.57
N THR A 58 -11.13 -4.49 14.07
CA THR A 58 -11.75 -3.72 15.15
C THR A 58 -11.89 -2.26 14.73
N GLU A 59 -13.00 -1.65 15.09
CA GLU A 59 -13.24 -0.23 14.90
C GLU A 59 -12.39 0.63 15.86
N PRO A 60 -12.13 1.91 15.53
CA PRO A 60 -11.54 2.84 16.46
C PRO A 60 -12.43 2.99 17.70
N GLU A 61 -11.80 3.07 18.86
CA GLU A 61 -12.49 3.20 20.15
C GLU A 61 -11.96 4.38 20.94
N ASN A 62 -12.84 5.23 21.48
CA ASN A 62 -12.43 6.22 22.48
C ASN A 62 -12.53 5.62 23.90
N ARG A 63 -11.40 5.42 24.54
CA ARG A 63 -11.29 4.94 25.94
C ARG A 63 -11.16 6.06 26.96
N GLY A 64 -11.20 7.31 26.51
CA GLY A 64 -11.22 8.50 27.37
C GLY A 64 -12.63 9.02 27.62
N THR A 65 -12.69 10.25 28.11
CA THR A 65 -13.93 11.03 28.25
C THR A 65 -14.11 11.96 27.05
N GLU A 66 -15.28 12.61 26.92
CA GLU A 66 -15.50 13.65 25.90
C GLU A 66 -14.52 14.82 26.05
N GLU A 67 -14.17 15.16 27.31
CA GLU A 67 -13.24 16.26 27.62
C GLU A 67 -11.77 15.88 27.47
N ASN A 68 -11.46 14.57 27.58
CA ASN A 68 -10.11 14.00 27.48
C ASN A 68 -10.13 12.71 26.66
N PRO A 69 -10.29 12.80 25.32
CA PRO A 69 -10.41 11.64 24.47
C PRO A 69 -9.08 10.87 24.41
N ASN A 70 -9.17 9.55 24.56
CA ASN A 70 -8.05 8.62 24.36
C ASN A 70 -8.42 7.64 23.24
N TRP A 71 -8.12 8.00 22.00
CA TRP A 71 -8.45 7.19 20.85
C TRP A 71 -7.47 6.04 20.65
N ILE A 72 -8.02 4.85 20.54
CA ILE A 72 -7.32 3.65 20.04
C ILE A 72 -7.79 3.43 18.62
N GLY A 73 -6.86 3.47 17.68
CA GLY A 73 -7.16 3.30 16.26
C GLY A 73 -7.67 1.91 15.90
N ALA A 74 -8.23 1.77 14.70
CA ALA A 74 -8.65 0.51 14.14
C ALA A 74 -7.50 -0.51 14.05
N THR A 75 -7.83 -1.78 14.09
CA THR A 75 -6.87 -2.86 13.86
C THR A 75 -7.31 -3.79 12.75
N VAL A 76 -6.34 -4.35 12.04
CA VAL A 76 -6.52 -5.46 11.10
C VAL A 76 -5.57 -6.59 11.54
N ASP A 77 -6.13 -7.77 11.75
CA ASP A 77 -5.43 -8.96 12.26
C ASP A 77 -4.68 -8.70 13.59
N GLY A 78 -5.30 -7.87 14.46
CA GLY A 78 -4.74 -7.50 15.77
C GLY A 78 -3.61 -6.48 15.73
N ARG A 79 -3.34 -5.85 14.56
CA ARG A 79 -2.30 -4.83 14.38
C ARG A 79 -2.93 -3.48 14.04
N PRO A 80 -2.39 -2.37 14.59
CA PRO A 80 -2.86 -1.04 14.24
C PRO A 80 -2.78 -0.81 12.73
N VAL A 81 -3.81 -0.21 12.15
CA VAL A 81 -3.84 0.18 10.74
C VAL A 81 -2.78 1.26 10.47
N ILE A 82 -2.10 1.16 9.32
CA ILE A 82 -1.10 2.11 8.85
C ILE A 82 -1.53 2.60 7.46
N GLY A 83 -1.49 3.93 7.25
CA GLY A 83 -1.84 4.54 5.96
C GLY A 83 -3.29 5.05 5.87
N THR A 84 -4.07 4.94 6.95
CA THR A 84 -5.36 5.62 7.08
C THR A 84 -5.39 6.32 8.44
N ASP A 85 -6.12 7.39 8.61
CA ASP A 85 -6.20 8.20 9.85
C ASP A 85 -6.73 7.41 11.06
N GLN A 86 -6.13 6.24 11.33
CA GLN A 86 -6.54 5.28 12.38
C GLN A 86 -7.96 4.72 12.19
N ALA A 87 -8.63 5.06 11.10
CA ALA A 87 -9.94 4.52 10.74
C ALA A 87 -9.83 3.10 10.16
N LEU A 88 -10.89 2.32 10.26
CA LEU A 88 -10.99 1.06 9.54
C LEU A 88 -11.09 1.34 8.04
N PRO A 89 -10.19 0.76 7.22
CA PRO A 89 -10.21 0.98 5.78
C PRO A 89 -11.52 0.48 5.14
N PRO A 90 -12.08 1.21 4.17
CA PRO A 90 -13.24 0.74 3.43
C PRO A 90 -12.89 -0.45 2.54
N LYS A 91 -13.88 -1.28 2.23
CA LYS A 91 -13.73 -2.36 1.26
C LYS A 91 -13.25 -1.82 -0.08
N GLY A 92 -12.28 -2.49 -0.69
CA GLY A 92 -11.71 -2.11 -1.99
C GLY A 92 -10.52 -1.15 -1.90
N LEU A 93 -10.23 -0.56 -0.73
CA LEU A 93 -9.05 0.30 -0.57
C LEU A 93 -7.76 -0.48 -0.89
N PRO A 94 -6.77 0.11 -1.61
CA PRO A 94 -5.49 -0.53 -1.83
C PRO A 94 -4.80 -0.91 -0.51
N GLN A 95 -4.59 -2.19 -0.33
CA GLN A 95 -3.85 -2.80 0.78
C GLN A 95 -2.52 -3.32 0.22
N LEU A 96 -1.45 -3.22 0.98
CA LEU A 96 -0.19 -3.86 0.62
C LEU A 96 -0.40 -5.38 0.58
N GLY A 97 -0.26 -5.96 -0.60
CA GLY A 97 -0.41 -7.39 -0.85
C GLY A 97 0.90 -8.12 -0.55
N ARG A 98 1.78 -8.22 -1.53
CA ARG A 98 3.04 -8.94 -1.44
C ARG A 98 4.23 -8.00 -1.57
N ILE A 99 5.29 -8.31 -0.85
CA ILE A 99 6.65 -7.84 -1.12
C ILE A 99 7.50 -9.07 -1.41
N VAL A 100 8.13 -9.10 -2.58
CA VAL A 100 9.01 -10.19 -3.01
C VAL A 100 10.37 -9.60 -3.35
N VAL A 101 11.41 -10.11 -2.72
CA VAL A 101 12.80 -9.72 -3.01
C VAL A 101 13.53 -10.88 -3.66
N HIS A 102 14.09 -10.63 -4.84
CA HIS A 102 14.96 -11.57 -5.53
C HIS A 102 16.41 -11.20 -5.23
N PHE A 103 17.19 -12.19 -4.81
CA PHE A 103 18.64 -12.15 -4.60
C PHE A 103 19.26 -13.15 -5.59
N GLY A 104 19.55 -12.71 -6.82
CA GLY A 104 19.87 -13.61 -7.92
C GLY A 104 18.70 -14.58 -8.19
N ASP A 105 18.98 -15.87 -8.14
CA ASP A 105 17.97 -16.94 -8.36
C ASP A 105 17.12 -17.22 -7.11
N ARG A 106 17.47 -16.67 -5.96
CA ARG A 106 16.74 -16.86 -4.71
C ARG A 106 15.66 -15.82 -4.54
N GLN A 107 14.46 -16.27 -4.20
CA GLN A 107 13.31 -15.41 -3.90
C GLN A 107 12.97 -15.49 -2.41
N VAL A 108 12.70 -14.34 -1.81
CA VAL A 108 12.19 -14.22 -0.44
C VAL A 108 10.91 -13.39 -0.46
N GLU A 109 9.83 -13.96 0.04
CA GLU A 109 8.55 -13.27 0.19
C GLU A 109 8.35 -12.84 1.65
N VAL A 110 7.92 -11.60 1.83
CA VAL A 110 7.57 -11.06 3.16
C VAL A 110 6.25 -11.69 3.60
N PRO A 111 6.16 -12.27 4.80
CA PRO A 111 4.93 -12.87 5.29
C PRO A 111 3.76 -11.90 5.31
N ALA A 112 2.57 -12.35 4.91
CA ALA A 112 1.34 -11.54 4.90
C ALA A 112 1.02 -10.93 6.27
N SER A 113 1.43 -11.59 7.36
CA SER A 113 1.30 -11.03 8.70
C SER A 113 2.07 -9.72 8.91
N LEU A 114 3.04 -9.37 8.06
CA LEU A 114 3.78 -8.12 8.11
C LEU A 114 3.18 -7.05 7.17
N THR A 115 2.31 -7.40 6.23
CA THR A 115 1.75 -6.49 5.21
C THR A 115 0.24 -6.21 5.39
N SER A 116 -0.52 -7.13 6.02
CA SER A 116 -1.98 -7.11 6.03
C SER A 116 -2.66 -5.88 6.68
N ASN A 117 -1.93 -5.08 7.44
CA ASN A 117 -2.44 -3.85 8.07
C ASN A 117 -1.85 -2.56 7.47
N VAL A 118 -1.25 -2.64 6.27
CA VAL A 118 -0.62 -1.52 5.57
C VAL A 118 -1.47 -1.14 4.36
N PHE A 119 -1.83 0.13 4.25
CA PHE A 119 -2.77 0.63 3.24
C PHE A 119 -2.19 1.79 2.45
N LEU A 120 -2.71 1.98 1.23
CA LEU A 120 -2.31 3.05 0.30
C LEU A 120 -0.78 3.13 0.13
N PRO A 121 -0.09 2.04 -0.26
CA PRO A 121 1.34 2.09 -0.48
C PRO A 121 1.68 3.01 -1.66
N HIS A 122 2.74 3.82 -1.51
CA HIS A 122 3.21 4.70 -2.55
C HIS A 122 4.08 3.91 -3.53
N LEU A 123 3.46 3.20 -4.46
CA LEU A 123 4.15 2.49 -5.52
C LEU A 123 4.40 3.44 -6.70
N HIS A 124 5.61 3.35 -7.29
CA HIS A 124 5.98 4.18 -8.44
C HIS A 124 5.01 3.99 -9.61
N ASP A 125 4.55 5.10 -10.18
CA ASP A 125 3.85 5.12 -11.45
C ASP A 125 4.85 5.46 -12.56
N PRO A 126 5.21 4.51 -13.44
CA PRO A 126 6.04 4.83 -14.59
C PRO A 126 5.29 5.84 -15.47
N GLY A 127 5.69 7.11 -15.43
CA GLY A 127 5.18 8.18 -16.29
C GLY A 127 4.32 9.25 -15.60
N VAL A 128 4.00 9.13 -14.35
CA VAL A 128 3.39 10.21 -13.57
C VAL A 128 4.37 10.68 -12.52
N PHE A 129 4.76 11.96 -12.61
CA PHE A 129 5.57 12.59 -11.56
C PHE A 129 4.68 12.74 -10.33
N ASN A 130 4.70 11.74 -9.47
CA ASN A 130 3.87 11.69 -8.29
C ASN A 130 4.74 12.05 -7.08
N LEU A 131 4.40 13.14 -6.38
CA LEU A 131 5.09 13.54 -5.15
C LEU A 131 5.11 12.44 -4.07
N ARG A 132 4.18 11.47 -4.17
CA ARG A 132 4.12 10.30 -3.29
C ARG A 132 5.28 9.32 -3.48
N ASP A 133 5.91 9.29 -4.67
CA ASP A 133 7.02 8.37 -4.95
C ASP A 133 8.32 8.80 -4.26
N ALA A 134 8.44 10.07 -3.87
CA ALA A 134 9.63 10.59 -3.20
C ALA A 134 9.85 10.03 -1.78
N ASP A 135 8.81 9.47 -1.16
CA ASP A 135 8.84 9.01 0.23
C ASP A 135 9.19 7.52 0.36
N SER A 136 9.45 6.85 -0.77
CA SER A 136 9.77 5.41 -0.78
C SER A 136 11.21 5.19 -1.23
N ILE A 137 12.00 4.51 -0.40
CA ILE A 137 13.45 4.30 -0.62
C ILE A 137 13.77 2.81 -0.48
N VAL A 138 14.64 2.30 -1.36
CA VAL A 138 15.26 0.98 -1.22
C VAL A 138 16.74 1.13 -0.96
N SER A 139 17.22 0.55 0.12
CA SER A 139 18.63 0.48 0.48
C SER A 139 19.09 -0.97 0.50
N ILE A 140 20.33 -1.23 0.02
CA ILE A 140 20.88 -2.58 -0.03
C ILE A 140 22.22 -2.58 0.70
N SER A 141 22.47 -3.63 1.49
CA SER A 141 23.76 -3.82 2.14
C SER A 141 24.87 -4.00 1.10
N ALA A 142 26.10 -3.58 1.45
CA ALA A 142 27.24 -3.62 0.53
C ALA A 142 27.58 -5.03 -0.01
N ASP A 143 27.20 -6.06 0.73
CA ASP A 143 27.38 -7.48 0.34
C ASP A 143 26.18 -8.04 -0.44
N GLY A 144 25.15 -7.22 -0.75
CA GLY A 144 23.95 -7.63 -1.49
C GLY A 144 23.04 -8.62 -0.75
N LYS A 145 23.20 -8.83 0.57
CA LYS A 145 22.46 -9.86 1.31
C LYS A 145 21.28 -9.36 2.12
N CYS A 146 21.13 -8.06 2.27
CA CYS A 146 20.02 -7.46 2.98
C CYS A 146 19.45 -6.30 2.17
N VAL A 147 18.12 -6.25 2.06
CA VAL A 147 17.36 -5.16 1.44
C VAL A 147 16.50 -4.53 2.51
N GLN A 148 16.62 -3.22 2.67
CA GLN A 148 15.73 -2.41 3.47
C GLN A 148 14.80 -1.64 2.53
N ILE A 149 13.51 -1.63 2.83
CA ILE A 149 12.45 -0.97 2.06
C ILE A 149 11.75 -0.01 3.00
N ASP A 150 11.91 1.27 2.75
CA ASP A 150 11.21 2.35 3.42
C ASP A 150 10.06 2.74 2.49
N LEU A 151 8.86 2.24 2.77
CA LEU A 151 7.69 2.40 1.92
C LEU A 151 6.79 3.49 2.47
N GLY A 152 6.65 4.59 1.74
CA GLY A 152 5.65 5.61 2.01
C GLY A 152 4.24 5.03 1.85
N VAL A 153 3.33 5.36 2.75
CA VAL A 153 1.97 4.83 2.78
C VAL A 153 0.98 5.90 3.24
N GLY A 154 -0.27 5.78 2.81
CA GLY A 154 -1.35 6.67 3.20
C GLY A 154 -1.40 7.97 2.42
N ASP A 155 -2.36 8.82 2.79
CA ASP A 155 -2.53 10.17 2.26
C ASP A 155 -2.96 11.13 3.38
N GLY A 156 -2.72 12.43 3.18
CA GLY A 156 -3.08 13.46 4.16
C GLY A 156 -2.55 13.17 5.57
N GLY A 157 -3.42 13.19 6.57
CA GLY A 157 -3.06 12.96 7.98
C GLY A 157 -2.67 11.52 8.32
N GLY A 158 -3.00 10.55 7.46
CA GLY A 158 -2.64 9.13 7.59
C GLY A 158 -1.27 8.77 7.05
N THR A 159 -0.52 9.73 6.50
CA THR A 159 0.81 9.48 5.92
C THR A 159 1.78 8.94 6.97
N ALA A 160 2.45 7.84 6.61
CA ALA A 160 3.45 7.17 7.45
C ALA A 160 4.49 6.48 6.56
N THR A 161 5.57 5.97 7.17
CA THR A 161 6.52 5.09 6.48
C THR A 161 6.48 3.70 7.12
N ALA A 162 6.31 2.68 6.30
CA ALA A 162 6.43 1.28 6.70
C ALA A 162 7.84 0.76 6.36
N PHE A 163 8.57 0.31 7.37
CA PHE A 163 9.96 -0.14 7.23
C PHE A 163 10.01 -1.67 7.20
N PHE A 164 10.55 -2.22 6.12
CA PHE A 164 10.77 -3.66 5.99
C PHE A 164 12.25 -3.95 5.82
N ALA A 165 12.74 -5.01 6.45
CA ALA A 165 14.05 -5.57 6.18
C ALA A 165 13.90 -7.01 5.73
N VAL A 166 14.54 -7.37 4.61
CA VAL A 166 14.50 -8.69 3.99
C VAL A 166 15.92 -9.15 3.75
N SER A 167 16.26 -10.34 4.22
CA SER A 167 17.61 -10.90 4.04
C SER A 167 17.60 -12.15 3.17
N ALA A 168 18.72 -12.34 2.47
CA ALA A 168 18.91 -13.47 1.56
C ALA A 168 18.82 -14.84 2.25
N ASP A 169 18.94 -14.93 3.57
CA ASP A 169 18.75 -16.16 4.34
C ASP A 169 17.26 -16.50 4.58
N GLY A 170 16.34 -15.64 4.12
CA GLY A 170 14.89 -15.85 4.17
C GLY A 170 14.20 -15.18 5.36
N LYS A 171 14.91 -14.39 6.15
CA LYS A 171 14.30 -13.63 7.24
C LYS A 171 13.73 -12.32 6.74
N SER A 172 12.57 -11.95 7.28
CA SER A 172 11.99 -10.64 7.06
C SER A 172 11.40 -10.09 8.34
N THR A 173 11.53 -8.80 8.53
CA THR A 173 11.02 -8.06 9.68
C THR A 173 10.33 -6.79 9.21
N ARG A 174 9.42 -6.28 10.03
CA ARG A 174 8.87 -4.93 9.90
C ARG A 174 9.04 -4.20 11.21
N GLU A 175 9.66 -3.03 11.16
CA GLU A 175 9.73 -2.13 12.31
C GLU A 175 8.39 -1.42 12.53
N PRO A 176 8.10 -0.97 13.77
CA PRO A 176 6.97 -0.08 14.02
C PRO A 176 7.06 1.16 13.13
N PRO A 177 5.92 1.70 12.66
CA PRO A 177 5.92 2.91 11.85
C PRO A 177 6.54 4.07 12.65
N ARG A 178 7.48 4.78 12.05
CA ARG A 178 8.01 6.02 12.61
C ARG A 178 7.13 7.15 12.08
N ARG A 179 6.61 7.97 12.99
CA ARG A 179 6.01 9.23 12.57
C ARG A 179 7.15 10.19 12.23
N PRO A 180 7.01 11.01 11.16
CA PRO A 180 7.94 12.10 10.95
C PRO A 180 7.96 12.96 12.22
N GLU A 181 9.16 13.28 12.71
CA GLU A 181 9.30 14.25 13.80
C GLU A 181 8.81 15.61 13.30
N PRO A 182 8.07 16.37 14.13
CA PRO A 182 7.52 17.67 13.74
C PRO A 182 8.60 18.72 13.46
#